data_fdd999d8c8b297fa3b924b93f8a0110e
#
_entry.id   fdd999d8c8b297fa3b924b93f8a0110e
#
_cell.length_a   1.000
_cell.length_b   1.000
_cell.length_c   1.000
_cell.angle_alpha   90.00
_cell.angle_beta   90.00
_cell.angle_gamma   90.00
#
_symmetry.space_group_name_H-M   'P 1'
#
loop_
_entity.id
_entity.type
_entity.pdbx_description
1 polymer ?
#
loop_
_entity_poly.entity_id
_entity_poly.type
_entity_poly.pdbx_seq_one_letter_code
_entity_poly.pdbx_strand_id
1 'polypeptide(L)'
;MKEKSPQEKNAAERQVSLITEALSKAVDNKGVWLNEQGKQYPRFYPKGAAVSPFNALVMGLNSDKNGFSTNLYTLFSEAKKRDESVMAHERGVPFNWYAWNKYVNRHNPEDIISRKDYQELSATDQTQYKGIHNREIRVLFNIDQTMLPLKDKEKYEDVVKANVGANEDKALRSQVNDFIQKMKENLMAVRKDGSGVAHYDTEKDAVYIPKQENFEHYSDYVQEMLRQVVSATGHQQRLAREGMVMKNGIAPSEDAVKQEKLVVELASGIKMMEMGMPAKISKENMGLVDYWNRELKENPCLIDAIESDVNNALDAVSYTHLRAHETGR
;
A
#
# COMPACT_ATOMS: atom_id res chain seq x y z
N MET A 1 -10.73 9.79 -20.50
CA MET A 1 -9.57 9.00 -19.97
C MET A 1 -8.76 8.46 -21.14
N LYS A 2 -7.42 8.54 -21.09
CA LYS A 2 -6.55 7.95 -22.12
C LYS A 2 -6.68 6.43 -22.05
N GLU A 3 -6.82 5.78 -23.21
CA GLU A 3 -6.94 4.31 -23.24
C GLU A 3 -5.64 3.66 -22.77
N LYS A 4 -5.76 2.65 -21.86
CA LYS A 4 -4.60 1.92 -21.33
C LYS A 4 -3.94 1.08 -22.42
N SER A 5 -2.62 1.04 -22.40
CA SER A 5 -1.84 0.11 -23.22
C SER A 5 -2.12 -1.35 -22.85
N PRO A 6 -1.87 -2.32 -23.75
CA PRO A 6 -2.02 -3.74 -23.43
C PRO A 6 -1.20 -4.17 -22.19
N GLN A 7 -0.02 -3.58 -21.99
CA GLN A 7 0.83 -3.87 -20.84
C GLN A 7 0.20 -3.36 -19.54
N GLU A 8 -0.41 -2.18 -19.53
CA GLU A 8 -1.10 -1.63 -18.36
C GLU A 8 -2.37 -2.41 -18.04
N LYS A 9 -3.14 -2.87 -19.06
CA LYS A 9 -4.30 -3.74 -18.87
C LYS A 9 -3.89 -5.06 -18.21
N ASN A 10 -2.87 -5.73 -18.73
CA ASN A 10 -2.35 -6.99 -18.17
C ASN A 10 -1.83 -6.82 -16.74
N ALA A 11 -1.13 -5.71 -16.45
CA ALA A 11 -0.67 -5.42 -15.10
C ALA A 11 -1.83 -5.24 -14.12
N ALA A 12 -2.87 -4.48 -14.50
CA ALA A 12 -4.06 -4.29 -13.70
C ALA A 12 -4.79 -5.61 -13.42
N GLU A 13 -4.99 -6.45 -14.43
CA GLU A 13 -5.61 -7.77 -14.29
C GLU A 13 -4.84 -8.67 -13.32
N ARG A 14 -3.50 -8.66 -13.37
CA ARG A 14 -2.65 -9.43 -12.47
C ARG A 14 -2.69 -8.91 -11.04
N GLN A 15 -2.71 -7.60 -10.83
CA GLN A 15 -2.86 -6.98 -9.51
C GLN A 15 -4.24 -7.30 -8.92
N VAL A 16 -5.29 -7.18 -9.72
CA VAL A 16 -6.66 -7.58 -9.34
C VAL A 16 -6.72 -9.06 -8.95
N SER A 17 -6.10 -9.95 -9.75
CA SER A 17 -6.07 -11.39 -9.43
C SER A 17 -5.44 -11.66 -8.06
N LEU A 18 -4.30 -11.02 -7.73
CA LEU A 18 -3.65 -11.19 -6.43
C LEU A 18 -4.55 -10.72 -5.29
N ILE A 19 -5.18 -9.56 -5.43
CA ILE A 19 -6.04 -9.00 -4.39
C ILE A 19 -7.29 -9.86 -4.20
N THR A 20 -8.00 -10.19 -5.28
CA THR A 20 -9.25 -10.97 -5.20
C THR A 20 -9.03 -12.39 -4.69
N GLU A 21 -7.92 -13.03 -5.04
CA GLU A 21 -7.55 -14.34 -4.51
C GLU A 21 -7.27 -14.28 -3.01
N ALA A 22 -6.53 -13.25 -2.55
CA ALA A 22 -6.23 -13.08 -1.14
C ALA A 22 -7.50 -12.78 -0.32
N LEU A 23 -8.37 -11.88 -0.81
CA LEU A 23 -9.65 -11.59 -0.16
C LEU A 23 -10.56 -12.83 -0.08
N SER A 24 -10.60 -13.64 -1.16
CA SER A 24 -11.36 -14.90 -1.14
C SER A 24 -10.80 -15.89 -0.13
N LYS A 25 -9.47 -16.04 -0.06
CA LYS A 25 -8.79 -16.91 0.93
C LYS A 25 -9.12 -16.49 2.38
N ALA A 26 -9.27 -15.20 2.64
CA ALA A 26 -9.58 -14.69 3.97
C ALA A 26 -10.88 -15.28 4.55
N VAL A 27 -11.86 -15.56 3.71
CA VAL A 27 -13.16 -16.14 4.14
C VAL A 27 -12.96 -17.48 4.86
N ASP A 28 -12.03 -18.31 4.37
CA ASP A 28 -11.72 -19.62 4.93
C ASP A 28 -10.58 -19.56 5.98
N ASN A 29 -9.80 -18.47 6.04
CA ASN A 29 -8.62 -18.31 6.87
C ASN A 29 -8.84 -17.32 8.04
N LYS A 30 -9.95 -17.42 8.75
CA LYS A 30 -10.28 -16.58 9.92
C LYS A 30 -10.06 -15.07 9.67
N GLY A 31 -10.27 -14.64 8.45
CA GLY A 31 -10.11 -13.25 8.00
C GLY A 31 -8.70 -12.87 7.56
N VAL A 32 -7.67 -13.68 7.79
CA VAL A 32 -6.27 -13.36 7.42
C VAL A 32 -6.11 -13.41 5.90
N TRP A 33 -5.64 -12.31 5.32
CA TRP A 33 -5.48 -12.15 3.87
C TRP A 33 -4.11 -11.63 3.42
N LEU A 34 -3.33 -11.03 4.31
CA LEU A 34 -2.02 -10.45 3.99
C LEU A 34 -1.02 -10.70 5.11
N ASN A 35 0.22 -10.98 4.73
CA ASN A 35 1.38 -11.14 5.61
C ASN A 35 1.18 -12.18 6.73
N GLU A 36 0.58 -13.32 6.40
CA GLU A 36 0.26 -14.41 7.36
C GLU A 36 1.48 -14.87 8.17
N GLN A 37 2.67 -14.85 7.56
CA GLN A 37 3.92 -15.29 8.20
C GLN A 37 4.67 -14.18 8.94
N GLY A 38 4.13 -12.95 9.01
CA GLY A 38 4.77 -11.84 9.70
C GLY A 38 6.11 -11.41 9.11
N LYS A 39 6.29 -11.51 7.79
CA LYS A 39 7.51 -11.07 7.10
C LYS A 39 7.66 -9.55 7.19
N GLN A 40 8.89 -9.07 7.03
CA GLN A 40 9.15 -7.62 6.94
C GLN A 40 8.49 -6.99 5.70
N TYR A 41 8.27 -5.68 5.79
CA TYR A 41 7.74 -4.88 4.69
C TYR A 41 8.55 -5.04 3.40
N PRO A 42 7.92 -5.16 2.23
CA PRO A 42 8.59 -5.35 0.94
C PRO A 42 9.64 -4.29 0.62
N ARG A 43 10.80 -4.72 0.15
CA ARG A 43 11.94 -3.86 -0.16
C ARG A 43 12.66 -4.30 -1.42
N PHE A 44 13.39 -3.36 -2.02
CA PHE A 44 14.33 -3.66 -3.10
C PHE A 44 15.59 -4.32 -2.56
N TYR A 45 15.96 -5.45 -3.16
CA TYR A 45 17.22 -6.13 -2.89
C TYR A 45 18.30 -5.72 -3.90
N PRO A 46 19.56 -5.49 -3.48
CA PRO A 46 20.11 -5.55 -2.12
C PRO A 46 20.02 -4.23 -1.35
N LYS A 47 19.54 -3.15 -1.97
CA LYS A 47 19.61 -1.77 -1.42
C LYS A 47 18.72 -1.54 -0.21
N GLY A 48 17.75 -2.41 0.04
CA GLY A 48 16.82 -2.30 1.15
C GLY A 48 15.86 -1.09 1.08
N ALA A 49 15.81 -0.37 -0.06
CA ALA A 49 14.87 0.73 -0.23
C ALA A 49 13.43 0.23 -0.18
N ALA A 50 12.59 0.90 0.60
CA ALA A 50 11.16 0.62 0.66
C ALA A 50 10.47 0.96 -0.66
N VAL A 51 9.36 0.28 -0.94
CA VAL A 51 8.50 0.53 -2.09
C VAL A 51 7.28 1.34 -1.67
N SER A 52 6.57 1.93 -2.65
CA SER A 52 5.31 2.64 -2.35
C SER A 52 4.27 1.67 -1.77
N PRO A 53 3.30 2.17 -0.97
CA PRO A 53 2.37 1.33 -0.23
C PRO A 53 1.61 0.31 -1.09
N PHE A 54 0.99 0.74 -2.18
CA PHE A 54 0.25 -0.17 -3.04
C PHE A 54 1.15 -1.22 -3.73
N ASN A 55 2.35 -0.83 -4.13
CA ASN A 55 3.33 -1.79 -4.63
C ASN A 55 3.75 -2.81 -3.57
N ALA A 56 3.89 -2.38 -2.31
CA ALA A 56 4.17 -3.28 -1.20
C ALA A 56 3.04 -4.29 -0.98
N LEU A 57 1.78 -3.86 -1.10
CA LEU A 57 0.63 -4.75 -1.07
C LEU A 57 0.77 -5.86 -2.13
N VAL A 58 0.95 -5.46 -3.38
CA VAL A 58 1.06 -6.40 -4.52
C VAL A 58 2.23 -7.37 -4.35
N MET A 59 3.39 -6.89 -3.87
CA MET A 59 4.56 -7.70 -3.59
C MET A 59 4.35 -8.66 -2.42
N GLY A 60 3.73 -8.20 -1.33
CA GLY A 60 3.38 -9.02 -0.17
C GLY A 60 2.42 -10.15 -0.53
N LEU A 61 1.34 -9.83 -1.26
CA LEU A 61 0.37 -10.82 -1.75
C LEU A 61 1.02 -11.84 -2.70
N ASN A 62 1.91 -11.38 -3.59
CA ASN A 62 2.66 -12.29 -4.45
C ASN A 62 3.59 -13.21 -3.65
N SER A 63 4.20 -12.70 -2.58
CA SER A 63 5.03 -13.51 -1.68
C SER A 63 4.21 -14.55 -0.93
N ASP A 64 3.06 -14.17 -0.39
CA ASP A 64 2.18 -15.09 0.34
C ASP A 64 1.59 -16.15 -0.58
N LYS A 65 1.16 -15.78 -1.80
CA LYS A 65 0.62 -16.71 -2.81
C LYS A 65 1.63 -17.77 -3.21
N ASN A 66 2.90 -17.41 -3.39
CA ASN A 66 3.95 -18.31 -3.86
C ASN A 66 4.76 -18.96 -2.72
N GLY A 67 4.47 -18.63 -1.45
CA GLY A 67 5.19 -19.18 -0.31
C GLY A 67 6.66 -18.74 -0.24
N PHE A 68 7.01 -17.58 -0.78
CA PHE A 68 8.38 -17.08 -0.75
C PHE A 68 8.85 -16.82 0.69
N SER A 69 10.12 -17.06 0.93
CA SER A 69 10.75 -16.93 2.25
C SER A 69 10.93 -15.47 2.69
N THR A 70 10.96 -14.54 1.71
CA THR A 70 11.19 -13.11 1.96
C THR A 70 10.24 -12.22 1.19
N ASN A 71 10.18 -10.94 1.57
CA ASN A 71 9.55 -9.85 0.81
C ASN A 71 10.61 -8.98 0.10
N LEU A 72 11.72 -9.59 -0.35
CA LEU A 72 12.80 -8.91 -1.06
C LEU A 72 12.70 -9.15 -2.56
N TYR A 73 12.72 -8.07 -3.32
CA TYR A 73 12.49 -8.10 -4.76
C TYR A 73 13.56 -7.37 -5.54
N THR A 74 13.83 -7.82 -6.75
CA THR A 74 14.84 -7.25 -7.64
C THR A 74 14.33 -7.15 -9.08
N LEU A 75 14.91 -6.24 -9.86
CA LEU A 75 14.73 -6.20 -11.30
C LEU A 75 15.55 -7.31 -11.96
N PHE A 76 15.06 -7.84 -13.07
CA PHE A 76 15.80 -8.84 -13.89
C PHE A 76 17.22 -8.39 -14.23
N SER A 77 17.37 -7.14 -14.69
CA SER A 77 18.66 -6.57 -15.04
C SER A 77 19.62 -6.44 -13.86
N GLU A 78 19.09 -6.12 -12.67
CA GLU A 78 19.90 -5.97 -11.46
C GLU A 78 20.35 -7.35 -10.92
N ALA A 79 19.48 -8.37 -10.97
CA ALA A 79 19.83 -9.74 -10.63
C ALA A 79 20.94 -10.25 -11.55
N LYS A 80 20.82 -10.02 -12.88
CA LYS A 80 21.85 -10.40 -13.86
C LYS A 80 23.20 -9.73 -13.60
N LYS A 81 23.22 -8.44 -13.25
CA LYS A 81 24.47 -7.70 -12.92
C LYS A 81 25.19 -8.29 -11.71
N ARG A 82 24.48 -8.89 -10.78
CA ARG A 82 25.05 -9.52 -9.58
C ARG A 82 25.38 -11.01 -9.76
N ASP A 83 25.25 -11.53 -10.96
CA ASP A 83 25.37 -12.98 -11.26
C ASP A 83 24.36 -13.86 -10.49
N GLU A 84 23.25 -13.27 -10.08
CA GLU A 84 22.14 -13.90 -9.39
C GLU A 84 20.92 -14.02 -10.34
N SER A 85 21.12 -14.34 -11.62
CA SER A 85 20.09 -14.33 -12.66
C SER A 85 18.77 -14.96 -12.19
N VAL A 86 17.64 -14.45 -12.69
CA VAL A 86 16.34 -15.08 -12.48
C VAL A 86 16.31 -16.45 -13.12
N MET A 87 15.76 -17.44 -12.44
CA MET A 87 15.63 -18.80 -12.93
C MET A 87 14.70 -18.90 -14.14
N ALA A 88 14.90 -19.92 -14.97
CA ALA A 88 14.08 -20.14 -16.17
C ALA A 88 12.60 -20.36 -15.78
N HIS A 89 11.68 -19.85 -16.61
CA HIS A 89 10.22 -19.98 -16.46
C HIS A 89 9.60 -19.25 -15.26
N GLU A 90 10.39 -18.52 -14.47
CA GLU A 90 9.87 -17.73 -13.36
C GLU A 90 9.02 -16.53 -13.86
N ARG A 91 7.94 -16.24 -13.13
CA ARG A 91 7.04 -15.13 -13.44
C ARG A 91 7.13 -14.07 -12.36
N GLY A 92 7.69 -12.92 -12.71
CA GLY A 92 7.74 -11.79 -11.79
C GLY A 92 6.38 -11.09 -11.61
N VAL A 93 6.29 -10.20 -10.66
CA VAL A 93 5.10 -9.43 -10.31
C VAL A 93 5.13 -8.05 -10.97
N PRO A 94 4.00 -7.51 -11.52
CA PRO A 94 3.95 -6.17 -12.06
C PRO A 94 4.08 -5.12 -10.95
N PHE A 95 4.84 -4.09 -11.22
CA PHE A 95 5.20 -3.03 -10.29
C PHE A 95 5.00 -1.66 -10.97
N ASN A 96 4.28 -0.77 -10.33
CA ASN A 96 4.07 0.59 -10.82
C ASN A 96 5.28 1.46 -10.45
N TRP A 97 6.07 1.82 -11.45
CA TRP A 97 7.22 2.72 -11.31
C TRP A 97 6.83 4.13 -11.71
N TYR A 98 6.98 5.08 -10.78
CA TYR A 98 6.73 6.50 -11.06
C TYR A 98 8.06 7.22 -11.24
N ALA A 99 8.30 7.70 -12.46
CA ALA A 99 9.54 8.39 -12.81
C ALA A 99 9.27 9.84 -13.19
N TRP A 100 10.15 10.74 -12.76
CA TRP A 100 10.20 12.13 -13.22
C TRP A 100 11.07 12.19 -14.49
N ASN A 101 10.55 11.69 -15.59
CA ASN A 101 11.28 11.60 -16.85
C ASN A 101 10.54 12.24 -18.03
N LYS A 102 9.41 12.89 -17.78
CA LYS A 102 8.64 13.65 -18.76
C LYS A 102 8.34 15.05 -18.25
N TYR A 103 8.20 15.95 -19.18
CA TYR A 103 7.91 17.36 -18.95
C TYR A 103 6.78 17.79 -19.88
N VAL A 104 5.77 18.48 -19.32
CA VAL A 104 4.63 19.01 -20.07
C VAL A 104 4.73 20.53 -20.16
N ASN A 105 4.43 21.07 -21.34
CA ASN A 105 4.36 22.51 -21.54
C ASN A 105 3.21 23.11 -20.72
N ARG A 106 3.49 24.21 -19.99
CA ARG A 106 2.53 24.87 -19.10
C ARG A 106 1.32 25.46 -19.84
N HIS A 107 1.49 25.77 -21.13
CA HIS A 107 0.49 26.42 -21.98
C HIS A 107 -0.16 25.43 -22.96
N ASN A 108 0.47 24.28 -23.19
CA ASN A 108 -0.05 23.22 -24.08
C ASN A 108 0.10 21.84 -23.41
N PRO A 109 -0.96 21.30 -22.80
CA PRO A 109 -0.90 19.99 -22.12
C PRO A 109 -0.60 18.79 -23.05
N GLU A 110 -0.74 18.93 -24.37
CA GLU A 110 -0.42 17.87 -25.33
C GLU A 110 1.07 17.85 -25.70
N ASP A 111 1.77 18.95 -25.47
CA ASP A 111 3.19 19.06 -25.71
C ASP A 111 3.96 18.47 -24.52
N ILE A 112 4.30 17.17 -24.63
CA ILE A 112 5.02 16.41 -23.63
C ILE A 112 6.34 15.93 -24.21
N ILE A 113 7.43 16.33 -23.59
CA ILE A 113 8.79 15.98 -24.00
C ILE A 113 9.48 15.06 -22.99
N SER A 114 10.50 14.34 -23.45
CA SER A 114 11.33 13.51 -22.59
C SER A 114 12.28 14.35 -21.73
N ARG A 115 12.88 13.73 -20.69
CA ARG A 115 13.93 14.37 -19.89
C ARG A 115 15.13 14.75 -20.74
N LYS A 116 15.47 13.94 -21.74
CA LYS A 116 16.58 14.22 -22.67
C LYS A 116 16.29 15.50 -23.45
N ASP A 117 15.15 15.55 -24.13
CA ASP A 117 14.74 16.72 -24.93
C ASP A 117 14.66 17.98 -24.06
N TYR A 118 14.13 17.88 -22.84
CA TYR A 118 14.09 18.99 -21.88
C TYR A 118 15.49 19.51 -21.53
N GLN A 119 16.47 18.62 -21.37
CA GLN A 119 17.87 19.02 -21.07
C GLN A 119 18.57 19.69 -22.26
N GLU A 120 18.09 19.47 -23.48
CA GLU A 120 18.61 20.09 -24.69
C GLU A 120 17.99 21.49 -24.96
N LEU A 121 16.93 21.86 -24.24
CA LEU A 121 16.30 23.18 -24.35
C LEU A 121 17.16 24.29 -23.71
N SER A 122 16.99 25.52 -24.21
CA SER A 122 17.54 26.71 -23.56
C SER A 122 16.94 26.90 -22.15
N ALA A 123 17.66 27.58 -21.25
CA ALA A 123 17.17 27.90 -19.93
C ALA A 123 15.81 28.65 -19.94
N THR A 124 15.60 29.51 -20.94
CA THR A 124 14.34 30.24 -21.12
C THR A 124 13.21 29.29 -21.53
N ASP A 125 13.45 28.37 -22.47
CA ASP A 125 12.44 27.42 -22.93
C ASP A 125 12.09 26.41 -21.84
N GLN A 126 13.06 25.98 -21.04
CA GLN A 126 12.82 25.10 -19.89
C GLN A 126 11.79 25.67 -18.90
N THR A 127 11.68 27.00 -18.73
CA THR A 127 10.68 27.63 -17.84
C THR A 127 9.24 27.41 -18.31
N GLN A 128 9.03 27.10 -19.59
CA GLN A 128 7.72 26.81 -20.17
C GLN A 128 7.22 25.41 -19.81
N TYR A 129 8.08 24.54 -19.31
CA TYR A 129 7.74 23.17 -18.97
C TYR A 129 7.71 22.94 -17.46
N LYS A 130 6.92 21.97 -17.05
CA LYS A 130 6.92 21.42 -15.69
C LYS A 130 7.11 19.91 -15.74
N GLY A 131 7.89 19.38 -14.81
CA GLY A 131 8.04 17.93 -14.66
C GLY A 131 6.71 17.26 -14.30
N ILE A 132 6.47 16.11 -14.88
CA ILE A 132 5.31 15.27 -14.55
C ILE A 132 5.77 13.85 -14.21
N HIS A 133 5.05 13.21 -13.31
CA HIS A 133 5.21 11.78 -13.07
C HIS A 133 4.76 11.00 -14.31
N ASN A 134 5.64 10.15 -14.80
CA ASN A 134 5.32 9.14 -15.78
C ASN A 134 5.25 7.78 -15.11
N ARG A 135 4.09 7.11 -15.19
CA ARG A 135 3.91 5.75 -14.72
C ARG A 135 4.44 4.78 -15.77
N GLU A 136 5.30 3.90 -15.36
CA GLU A 136 5.83 2.79 -16.15
C GLU A 136 5.53 1.47 -15.43
N ILE A 137 5.11 0.46 -16.18
CA ILE A 137 4.98 -0.88 -15.63
C ILE A 137 6.33 -1.58 -15.76
N ARG A 138 6.87 -2.01 -14.64
CA ARG A 138 8.05 -2.86 -14.56
C ARG A 138 7.69 -4.20 -13.95
N VAL A 139 8.56 -5.18 -14.08
CA VAL A 139 8.39 -6.52 -13.50
C VAL A 139 9.51 -6.76 -12.49
N LEU A 140 9.13 -7.16 -11.29
CA LEU A 140 10.03 -7.54 -10.22
C LEU A 140 9.98 -9.04 -9.97
N PHE A 141 11.08 -9.58 -9.50
CA PHE A 141 11.22 -10.97 -9.12
C PHE A 141 11.63 -11.04 -7.64
N ASN A 142 11.02 -11.94 -6.88
CA ASN A 142 11.47 -12.23 -5.54
C ASN A 142 12.86 -12.88 -5.59
N ILE A 143 13.69 -12.67 -4.57
CA ILE A 143 15.04 -13.28 -4.54
C ILE A 143 14.98 -14.82 -4.54
N ASP A 144 13.90 -15.43 -4.05
CA ASP A 144 13.66 -16.88 -4.12
C ASP A 144 13.53 -17.38 -5.57
N GLN A 145 13.19 -16.51 -6.52
CA GLN A 145 13.10 -16.79 -7.96
C GLN A 145 14.44 -16.61 -8.71
N THR A 146 15.51 -16.33 -7.98
CA THR A 146 16.84 -16.09 -8.55
C THR A 146 17.79 -17.26 -8.29
N MET A 147 18.96 -17.21 -8.90
CA MET A 147 20.02 -18.19 -8.64
C MET A 147 20.71 -18.01 -7.28
N LEU A 148 20.35 -16.96 -6.50
CA LEU A 148 20.98 -16.69 -5.19
C LEU A 148 20.88 -17.90 -4.23
N PRO A 149 19.70 -18.53 -4.01
CA PRO A 149 19.58 -19.69 -3.11
C PRO A 149 20.47 -20.88 -3.49
N LEU A 150 20.78 -21.02 -4.79
CA LEU A 150 21.57 -22.13 -5.34
C LEU A 150 23.06 -21.84 -5.42
N LYS A 151 23.44 -20.58 -5.72
CA LYS A 151 24.84 -20.17 -5.90
C LYS A 151 25.51 -19.79 -4.60
N ASP A 152 24.80 -19.17 -3.68
CA ASP A 152 25.32 -18.65 -2.42
C ASP A 152 24.29 -18.86 -1.31
N LYS A 153 24.19 -20.11 -0.86
CA LYS A 153 23.21 -20.53 0.14
C LYS A 153 23.40 -19.82 1.48
N GLU A 154 24.64 -19.60 1.90
CA GLU A 154 24.95 -18.94 3.17
C GLU A 154 24.43 -17.48 3.16
N LYS A 155 24.79 -16.72 2.12
CA LYS A 155 24.27 -15.35 1.92
C LYS A 155 22.75 -15.31 1.87
N TYR A 156 22.12 -16.26 1.16
CA TYR A 156 20.67 -16.33 1.09
C TYR A 156 20.04 -16.58 2.45
N GLU A 157 20.54 -17.56 3.23
CA GLU A 157 20.04 -17.86 4.57
C GLU A 157 20.18 -16.66 5.52
N ASP A 158 21.29 -15.92 5.44
CA ASP A 158 21.48 -14.70 6.24
C ASP A 158 20.48 -13.61 5.86
N VAL A 159 20.21 -13.43 4.58
CA VAL A 159 19.19 -12.48 4.08
C VAL A 159 17.80 -12.90 4.53
N VAL A 160 17.46 -14.20 4.49
CA VAL A 160 16.18 -14.72 4.99
C VAL A 160 16.03 -14.45 6.48
N LYS A 161 17.05 -14.78 7.30
CA LYS A 161 17.04 -14.52 8.76
C LYS A 161 16.84 -13.05 9.08
N ALA A 162 17.50 -12.16 8.32
CA ALA A 162 17.36 -10.72 8.49
C ALA A 162 15.99 -10.17 8.04
N ASN A 163 15.24 -10.92 7.23
CA ASN A 163 13.93 -10.51 6.71
C ASN A 163 12.73 -11.05 7.52
N VAL A 164 12.97 -11.73 8.62
CA VAL A 164 11.92 -12.11 9.58
C VAL A 164 11.46 -10.85 10.34
N GLY A 165 10.16 -10.65 10.46
CA GLY A 165 9.60 -9.54 11.24
C GLY A 165 10.04 -9.61 12.71
N ALA A 166 10.18 -8.47 13.34
CA ALA A 166 10.55 -8.39 14.76
C ALA A 166 9.40 -8.94 15.63
N ASN A 167 9.56 -10.13 16.17
CA ASN A 167 8.60 -10.78 17.08
C ASN A 167 8.71 -10.29 18.54
N GLU A 168 9.34 -9.13 18.80
CA GLU A 168 9.42 -8.61 20.15
C GLU A 168 8.19 -7.76 20.47
N ASP A 169 7.24 -8.33 21.20
CA ASP A 169 6.00 -7.67 21.67
C ASP A 169 6.25 -6.27 22.27
N LYS A 170 7.36 -6.07 22.96
CA LYS A 170 7.69 -4.79 23.60
C LYS A 170 8.07 -3.71 22.58
N ALA A 171 8.88 -4.03 21.59
CA ALA A 171 9.28 -3.09 20.53
C ALA A 171 8.08 -2.71 19.68
N LEU A 172 7.24 -3.68 19.30
CA LEU A 172 6.00 -3.46 18.57
C LEU A 172 5.02 -2.56 19.34
N ARG A 173 4.83 -2.78 20.64
CA ARG A 173 3.96 -1.95 21.49
C ARG A 173 4.47 -0.52 21.59
N SER A 174 5.79 -0.31 21.69
CA SER A 174 6.38 1.03 21.64
C SER A 174 6.09 1.72 20.31
N GLN A 175 6.34 1.03 19.20
CA GLN A 175 6.08 1.56 17.85
C GLN A 175 4.61 1.96 17.65
N VAL A 176 3.67 1.13 18.10
CA VAL A 176 2.24 1.42 18.03
C VAL A 176 1.85 2.60 18.91
N ASN A 177 2.38 2.68 20.13
CA ASN A 177 2.12 3.81 21.01
C ASN A 177 2.65 5.13 20.44
N ASP A 178 3.86 5.13 19.89
CA ASP A 178 4.45 6.29 19.22
C ASP A 178 3.61 6.72 18.00
N PHE A 179 3.11 5.76 17.24
CA PHE A 179 2.19 6.01 16.15
C PHE A 179 0.89 6.67 16.62
N ILE A 180 0.23 6.12 17.65
CA ILE A 180 -1.00 6.68 18.22
C ILE A 180 -0.77 8.11 18.72
N GLN A 181 0.35 8.34 19.42
CA GLN A 181 0.67 9.67 19.94
C GLN A 181 0.84 10.69 18.80
N LYS A 182 1.54 10.32 17.73
CA LYS A 182 1.71 11.17 16.54
C LYS A 182 0.39 11.46 15.83
N MET A 183 -0.52 10.48 15.75
CA MET A 183 -1.85 10.70 15.18
C MET A 183 -2.64 11.73 16.00
N LYS A 184 -2.59 11.65 17.33
CA LYS A 184 -3.24 12.63 18.22
C LYS A 184 -2.69 14.04 18.06
N GLU A 185 -1.40 14.16 17.87
CA GLU A 185 -0.71 15.46 17.78
C GLU A 185 -0.92 16.16 16.43
N ASN A 186 -1.01 15.39 15.34
CA ASN A 186 -0.85 15.94 14.00
C ASN A 186 -2.05 15.74 13.06
N LEU A 187 -2.96 14.83 13.36
CA LEU A 187 -4.01 14.47 12.39
C LEU A 187 -5.42 14.60 12.97
N MET A 188 -5.72 13.94 14.11
CA MET A 188 -7.08 13.88 14.66
C MET A 188 -7.09 13.48 16.13
N ALA A 189 -8.21 13.76 16.81
CA ALA A 189 -8.43 13.26 18.15
C ALA A 189 -8.59 11.73 18.15
N VAL A 190 -7.82 11.03 18.98
CA VAL A 190 -7.99 9.60 19.26
C VAL A 190 -8.45 9.46 20.71
N ARG A 191 -9.66 8.94 20.91
CA ARG A 191 -10.30 8.83 22.23
C ARG A 191 -10.55 7.36 22.57
N LYS A 192 -10.41 7.02 23.85
CA LYS A 192 -10.88 5.74 24.38
C LYS A 192 -12.30 5.94 24.86
N ASP A 193 -13.21 5.08 24.45
CA ASP A 193 -14.59 5.10 24.93
C ASP A 193 -15.02 3.73 25.46
N GLY A 194 -16.18 3.70 26.08
CA GLY A 194 -16.78 2.48 26.64
C GLY A 194 -17.75 1.78 25.71
N SER A 195 -17.91 2.22 24.45
CA SER A 195 -18.92 1.68 23.52
C SER A 195 -18.65 0.23 23.09
N GLY A 196 -17.42 -0.24 23.23
CA GLY A 196 -16.98 -1.57 22.79
C GLY A 196 -16.77 -1.70 21.29
N VAL A 197 -17.09 -0.66 20.50
CA VAL A 197 -16.99 -0.63 19.02
C VAL A 197 -16.08 0.53 18.60
N ALA A 198 -15.04 0.23 17.82
CA ALA A 198 -14.21 1.26 17.22
C ALA A 198 -14.99 1.96 16.08
N HIS A 199 -14.92 3.28 16.03
CA HIS A 199 -15.53 4.07 14.97
C HIS A 199 -14.84 5.42 14.78
N TYR A 200 -14.97 5.97 13.59
CA TYR A 200 -14.61 7.35 13.28
C TYR A 200 -15.88 8.20 13.22
N ASP A 201 -15.94 9.22 14.07
CA ASP A 201 -17.04 10.20 14.10
C ASP A 201 -16.66 11.38 13.18
N THR A 202 -17.37 11.49 12.06
CA THR A 202 -17.10 12.52 11.04
C THR A 202 -17.49 13.94 11.48
N GLU A 203 -18.47 14.08 12.40
CA GLU A 203 -18.90 15.39 12.88
C GLU A 203 -17.92 15.96 13.90
N LYS A 204 -17.39 15.09 14.78
CA LYS A 204 -16.43 15.50 15.81
C LYS A 204 -14.98 15.39 15.35
N ASP A 205 -14.77 14.88 14.15
CA ASP A 205 -13.44 14.56 13.60
C ASP A 205 -12.56 13.81 14.61
N ALA A 206 -13.09 12.73 15.15
CA ALA A 206 -12.46 11.98 16.20
C ALA A 206 -12.57 10.45 15.98
N VAL A 207 -11.46 9.76 16.21
CA VAL A 207 -11.41 8.30 16.25
C VAL A 207 -11.70 7.82 17.67
N TYR A 208 -12.65 6.92 17.82
CA TYR A 208 -12.99 6.27 19.08
C TYR A 208 -12.55 4.81 19.03
N ILE A 209 -11.81 4.37 20.06
CA ILE A 209 -11.26 3.03 20.13
C ILE A 209 -11.60 2.44 21.50
N PRO A 210 -12.15 1.22 21.56
CA PRO A 210 -12.33 0.48 22.80
C PRO A 210 -11.00 0.30 23.55
N LYS A 211 -11.08 -0.07 24.81
CA LYS A 211 -9.87 -0.43 25.57
C LYS A 211 -9.23 -1.68 24.97
N GLN A 212 -7.89 -1.74 25.03
CA GLN A 212 -7.13 -2.87 24.50
C GLN A 212 -7.58 -4.21 25.11
N GLU A 213 -7.97 -4.21 26.37
CA GLU A 213 -8.43 -5.39 27.11
C GLU A 213 -9.72 -6.00 26.55
N ASN A 214 -10.45 -5.28 25.69
CA ASN A 214 -11.66 -5.76 25.01
C ASN A 214 -11.34 -6.61 23.78
N PHE A 215 -10.08 -6.73 23.39
CA PHE A 215 -9.64 -7.52 22.24
C PHE A 215 -8.91 -8.78 22.71
N GLU A 216 -9.18 -9.90 22.03
CA GLU A 216 -8.53 -11.18 22.31
C GLU A 216 -7.03 -11.12 21.99
N HIS A 217 -6.68 -10.45 20.86
CA HIS A 217 -5.29 -10.28 20.43
C HIS A 217 -4.93 -8.82 20.28
N TYR A 218 -3.70 -8.47 20.62
CA TYR A 218 -3.18 -7.11 20.46
C TYR A 218 -3.20 -6.66 19.01
N SER A 219 -2.93 -7.55 18.06
CA SER A 219 -3.00 -7.27 16.61
C SER A 219 -4.40 -6.85 16.17
N ASP A 220 -5.45 -7.42 16.74
CA ASP A 220 -6.83 -7.06 16.40
C ASP A 220 -7.16 -5.62 16.88
N TYR A 221 -6.69 -5.25 18.09
CA TYR A 221 -6.77 -3.87 18.58
C TYR A 221 -6.05 -2.88 17.65
N VAL A 222 -4.81 -3.22 17.25
CA VAL A 222 -4.00 -2.37 16.36
C VAL A 222 -4.68 -2.21 15.01
N GLN A 223 -5.15 -3.29 14.41
CA GLN A 223 -5.77 -3.24 13.10
C GLN A 223 -7.07 -2.45 13.11
N GLU A 224 -7.89 -2.62 14.15
CA GLU A 224 -9.14 -1.87 14.27
C GLU A 224 -8.88 -0.36 14.42
N MET A 225 -7.88 0.01 15.22
CA MET A 225 -7.42 1.39 15.31
C MET A 225 -6.96 1.93 13.94
N LEU A 226 -6.16 1.17 13.20
CA LEU A 226 -5.67 1.57 11.89
C LEU A 226 -6.80 1.79 10.89
N ARG A 227 -7.85 0.95 10.88
CA ARG A 227 -9.03 1.17 10.04
C ARG A 227 -9.67 2.52 10.31
N GLN A 228 -9.86 2.88 11.57
CA GLN A 228 -10.49 4.16 11.94
C GLN A 228 -9.60 5.35 11.57
N VAL A 229 -8.28 5.24 11.76
CA VAL A 229 -7.32 6.26 11.34
C VAL A 229 -7.32 6.44 9.81
N VAL A 230 -7.33 5.35 9.05
CA VAL A 230 -7.43 5.41 7.58
C VAL A 230 -8.76 6.02 7.15
N SER A 231 -9.88 5.63 7.76
CA SER A 231 -11.20 6.25 7.50
C SER A 231 -11.14 7.74 7.72
N ALA A 232 -10.57 8.19 8.84
CA ALA A 232 -10.42 9.61 9.15
C ALA A 232 -9.64 10.39 8.08
N THR A 233 -8.68 9.78 7.37
CA THR A 233 -8.01 10.47 6.25
C THR A 233 -8.97 10.85 5.11
N GLY A 234 -10.11 10.19 4.98
CA GLY A 234 -11.14 10.48 3.98
C GLY A 234 -12.03 11.68 4.30
N HIS A 235 -11.87 12.30 5.47
CA HIS A 235 -12.66 13.45 5.89
C HIS A 235 -12.63 14.61 4.88
N GLN A 236 -13.70 15.42 4.85
CA GLN A 236 -13.87 16.54 3.92
C GLN A 236 -12.71 17.54 3.97
N GLN A 237 -12.12 17.78 5.13
CA GLN A 237 -10.99 18.70 5.31
C GLN A 237 -9.61 18.07 4.95
N ARG A 238 -9.57 16.81 4.56
CA ARG A 238 -8.36 16.07 4.17
C ARG A 238 -8.44 15.59 2.73
N LEU A 239 -8.63 14.30 2.52
CA LEU A 239 -8.66 13.73 1.16
C LEU A 239 -10.04 13.81 0.50
N ALA A 240 -11.08 14.13 1.26
CA ALA A 240 -12.48 14.29 0.79
C ALA A 240 -12.91 13.10 -0.11
N ARG A 241 -12.62 11.84 0.31
CA ARG A 241 -12.91 10.65 -0.50
C ARG A 241 -14.41 10.50 -0.72
N GLU A 242 -14.78 10.05 -1.92
CA GLU A 242 -16.16 10.02 -2.39
C GLU A 242 -17.11 9.21 -1.51
N GLY A 243 -16.63 8.10 -0.96
CA GLY A 243 -17.42 7.27 -0.04
C GLY A 243 -17.61 7.83 1.36
N MET A 244 -16.97 8.97 1.69
CA MET A 244 -16.98 9.57 3.02
C MET A 244 -17.69 10.93 3.07
N VAL A 245 -17.77 11.66 1.97
CA VAL A 245 -18.22 13.06 1.97
C VAL A 245 -19.51 13.26 1.19
N MET A 246 -20.38 14.13 1.70
CA MET A 246 -21.53 14.63 0.96
C MET A 246 -21.07 15.60 -0.12
N LYS A 247 -21.55 15.42 -1.35
CA LYS A 247 -21.33 16.35 -2.47
C LYS A 247 -22.64 17.09 -2.78
N ASN A 248 -22.65 18.41 -2.66
CA ASN A 248 -23.83 19.25 -2.91
C ASN A 248 -25.10 18.79 -2.14
N GLY A 249 -24.95 18.37 -0.89
CA GLY A 249 -26.05 17.86 -0.07
C GLY A 249 -26.50 16.43 -0.38
N ILE A 250 -25.84 15.75 -1.32
CA ILE A 250 -26.12 14.36 -1.69
C ILE A 250 -25.16 13.43 -0.95
N ALA A 251 -25.73 12.45 -0.25
CA ALA A 251 -24.94 11.41 0.42
C ALA A 251 -24.18 10.54 -0.60
N PRO A 252 -23.04 9.93 -0.20
CA PRO A 252 -22.33 8.98 -1.04
C PRO A 252 -23.25 7.84 -1.53
N SER A 253 -23.02 7.37 -2.76
CA SER A 253 -23.70 6.17 -3.26
C SER A 253 -23.28 4.94 -2.45
N GLU A 254 -24.12 3.91 -2.44
CA GLU A 254 -23.83 2.65 -1.76
C GLU A 254 -22.53 2.02 -2.29
N ASP A 255 -22.28 2.10 -3.60
CA ASP A 255 -21.07 1.57 -4.23
C ASP A 255 -19.82 2.37 -3.83
N ALA A 256 -19.92 3.71 -3.74
CA ALA A 256 -18.82 4.54 -3.24
C ALA A 256 -18.48 4.20 -1.78
N VAL A 257 -19.49 3.95 -0.93
CA VAL A 257 -19.27 3.51 0.45
C VAL A 257 -18.61 2.13 0.52
N LYS A 258 -19.04 1.17 -0.33
CA LYS A 258 -18.42 -0.16 -0.39
C LYS A 258 -16.97 -0.09 -0.90
N GLN A 259 -16.69 0.78 -1.87
CA GLN A 259 -15.33 1.02 -2.35
C GLN A 259 -14.45 1.67 -1.28
N GLU A 260 -14.98 2.62 -0.52
CA GLU A 260 -14.28 3.23 0.62
C GLU A 260 -13.88 2.17 1.66
N LYS A 261 -14.79 1.25 1.99
CA LYS A 261 -14.49 0.14 2.90
C LYS A 261 -13.35 -0.74 2.37
N LEU A 262 -13.27 -0.98 1.06
CA LEU A 262 -12.12 -1.70 0.46
C LEU A 262 -10.82 -0.91 0.62
N VAL A 263 -10.82 0.39 0.33
CA VAL A 263 -9.65 1.26 0.53
C VAL A 263 -9.16 1.20 1.98
N VAL A 264 -10.08 1.24 2.94
CA VAL A 264 -9.76 1.15 4.38
C VAL A 264 -9.13 -0.20 4.73
N GLU A 265 -9.68 -1.32 4.24
CA GLU A 265 -9.11 -2.65 4.49
C GLU A 265 -7.71 -2.81 3.87
N LEU A 266 -7.54 -2.37 2.63
CA LEU A 266 -6.24 -2.46 1.94
C LEU A 266 -5.18 -1.59 2.62
N ALA A 267 -5.49 -0.32 2.91
CA ALA A 267 -4.54 0.61 3.52
C ALA A 267 -4.18 0.21 4.96
N SER A 268 -5.17 -0.18 5.78
CA SER A 268 -4.90 -0.69 7.13
C SER A 268 -4.08 -1.99 7.10
N GLY A 269 -4.36 -2.88 6.15
CA GLY A 269 -3.60 -4.11 5.94
C GLY A 269 -2.13 -3.86 5.58
N ILE A 270 -1.86 -2.89 4.70
CA ILE A 270 -0.48 -2.47 4.36
C ILE A 270 0.23 -1.96 5.62
N LYS A 271 -0.46 -1.20 6.46
CA LYS A 271 0.12 -0.67 7.70
C LYS A 271 0.39 -1.77 8.73
N MET A 272 -0.48 -2.79 8.82
CA MET A 272 -0.22 -4.00 9.60
C MET A 272 1.04 -4.73 9.11
N MET A 273 1.18 -4.92 7.79
CA MET A 273 2.38 -5.51 7.20
C MET A 273 3.65 -4.68 7.46
N GLU A 274 3.56 -3.35 7.46
CA GLU A 274 4.68 -2.46 7.82
C GLU A 274 5.15 -2.68 9.27
N MET A 275 4.21 -3.00 10.15
CA MET A 275 4.47 -3.36 11.55
C MET A 275 4.84 -4.84 11.75
N GLY A 276 5.00 -5.62 10.68
CA GLY A 276 5.34 -7.05 10.74
C GLY A 276 4.19 -7.95 11.22
N MET A 277 2.96 -7.45 11.20
CA MET A 277 1.78 -8.18 11.66
C MET A 277 0.94 -8.72 10.48
N PRO A 278 0.24 -9.86 10.66
CA PRO A 278 -0.77 -10.30 9.70
C PRO A 278 -1.97 -9.34 9.69
N ALA A 279 -2.54 -9.15 8.49
CA ALA A 279 -3.76 -8.36 8.33
C ALA A 279 -4.98 -9.26 8.15
N LYS A 280 -6.09 -8.86 8.80
CA LYS A 280 -7.38 -9.53 8.72
C LYS A 280 -8.42 -8.59 8.12
N ILE A 281 -9.43 -9.13 7.44
CA ILE A 281 -10.64 -8.39 7.08
C ILE A 281 -11.53 -8.27 8.32
N SER A 282 -12.18 -7.13 8.51
CA SER A 282 -13.12 -6.96 9.63
C SER A 282 -14.32 -7.91 9.48
N LYS A 283 -14.89 -8.34 10.61
CA LYS A 283 -16.09 -9.18 10.59
C LYS A 283 -17.26 -8.49 9.87
N GLU A 284 -17.37 -7.17 10.01
CA GLU A 284 -18.39 -6.36 9.34
C GLU A 284 -18.22 -6.38 7.80
N ASN A 285 -16.96 -6.31 7.32
CA ASN A 285 -16.68 -6.21 5.90
C ASN A 285 -16.53 -7.57 5.20
N MET A 286 -16.52 -8.67 5.95
CA MET A 286 -16.42 -10.02 5.37
C MET A 286 -17.51 -10.29 4.33
N GLY A 287 -18.74 -9.82 4.57
CA GLY A 287 -19.85 -9.96 3.63
C GLY A 287 -19.73 -9.14 2.33
N LEU A 288 -18.71 -8.24 2.23
CA LEU A 288 -18.45 -7.44 1.02
C LEU A 288 -17.41 -8.07 0.09
N VAL A 289 -16.73 -9.15 0.49
CA VAL A 289 -15.67 -9.79 -0.29
C VAL A 289 -16.14 -10.19 -1.68
N ASP A 290 -17.31 -10.83 -1.79
CA ASP A 290 -17.86 -11.25 -3.08
C ASP A 290 -18.20 -10.04 -3.98
N TYR A 291 -18.75 -8.97 -3.39
CA TYR A 291 -19.01 -7.72 -4.10
C TYR A 291 -17.70 -7.13 -4.65
N TRP A 292 -16.67 -6.96 -3.81
CA TRP A 292 -15.38 -6.41 -4.25
C TRP A 292 -14.71 -7.27 -5.31
N ASN A 293 -14.74 -8.59 -5.15
CA ASN A 293 -14.16 -9.52 -6.12
C ASN A 293 -14.84 -9.43 -7.49
N ARG A 294 -16.18 -9.29 -7.52
CA ARG A 294 -16.91 -9.10 -8.77
C ARG A 294 -16.56 -7.78 -9.43
N GLU A 295 -16.68 -6.66 -8.70
CA GLU A 295 -16.43 -5.32 -9.24
C GLU A 295 -15.01 -5.18 -9.81
N LEU A 296 -13.99 -5.70 -9.10
CA LEU A 296 -12.60 -5.66 -9.55
C LEU A 296 -12.36 -6.53 -10.78
N LYS A 297 -13.00 -7.70 -10.90
CA LYS A 297 -12.86 -8.60 -12.05
C LYS A 297 -13.59 -8.06 -13.28
N GLU A 298 -14.76 -7.47 -13.11
CA GLU A 298 -15.55 -6.89 -14.20
C GLU A 298 -14.93 -5.58 -14.71
N ASN A 299 -14.31 -4.79 -13.82
CA ASN A 299 -13.64 -3.55 -14.15
C ASN A 299 -12.23 -3.46 -13.55
N PRO A 300 -11.21 -4.15 -14.11
CA PRO A 300 -9.85 -4.12 -13.60
C PRO A 300 -9.23 -2.71 -13.57
N CYS A 301 -9.76 -1.77 -14.35
CA CYS A 301 -9.28 -0.38 -14.34
C CYS A 301 -9.61 0.38 -13.04
N LEU A 302 -10.56 -0.11 -12.26
CA LEU A 302 -10.90 0.43 -10.94
C LEU A 302 -9.70 0.40 -9.99
N ILE A 303 -8.78 -0.54 -10.22
CA ILE A 303 -7.58 -0.69 -9.39
C ILE A 303 -6.70 0.58 -9.35
N ASP A 304 -6.70 1.41 -10.39
CA ASP A 304 -5.92 2.65 -10.41
C ASP A 304 -6.48 3.71 -9.45
N ALA A 305 -7.81 3.81 -9.36
CA ALA A 305 -8.45 4.72 -8.40
C ALA A 305 -8.18 4.23 -6.97
N ILE A 306 -8.32 2.93 -6.73
CA ILE A 306 -8.04 2.31 -5.43
C ILE A 306 -6.56 2.49 -5.05
N GLU A 307 -5.62 2.27 -5.98
CA GLU A 307 -4.19 2.53 -5.74
C GLU A 307 -3.96 3.98 -5.30
N SER A 308 -4.57 4.94 -6.01
CA SER A 308 -4.46 6.35 -5.67
C SER A 308 -4.98 6.65 -4.26
N ASP A 309 -6.17 6.16 -3.92
CA ASP A 309 -6.79 6.40 -2.63
C ASP A 309 -6.02 5.73 -1.48
N VAL A 310 -5.52 4.50 -1.68
CA VAL A 310 -4.69 3.77 -0.72
C VAL A 310 -3.36 4.50 -0.48
N ASN A 311 -2.66 4.89 -1.55
CA ASN A 311 -1.39 5.60 -1.43
C ASN A 311 -1.59 6.97 -0.74
N ASN A 312 -2.59 7.76 -1.15
CA ASN A 312 -2.88 9.05 -0.55
C ASN A 312 -3.28 8.93 0.94
N ALA A 313 -4.07 7.92 1.31
CA ALA A 313 -4.42 7.66 2.69
C ALA A 313 -3.20 7.35 3.55
N LEU A 314 -2.29 6.51 3.06
CA LEU A 314 -1.07 6.14 3.78
C LEU A 314 -0.02 7.27 3.77
N ASP A 315 0.06 8.07 2.72
CA ASP A 315 0.88 9.29 2.71
C ASP A 315 0.40 10.29 3.76
N ALA A 316 -0.91 10.51 3.88
CA ALA A 316 -1.48 11.37 4.91
C ALA A 316 -1.14 10.88 6.33
N VAL A 317 -1.19 9.57 6.57
CA VAL A 317 -0.79 8.92 7.83
C VAL A 317 0.71 9.02 8.06
N SER A 318 1.55 8.90 7.02
CA SER A 318 3.02 8.93 7.12
C SER A 318 3.58 10.34 7.15
N TYR A 319 2.96 11.31 6.46
CA TYR A 319 3.37 12.72 6.45
C TYR A 319 3.27 13.37 7.83
N THR A 320 2.27 12.98 8.61
CA THR A 320 2.17 13.39 10.02
C THR A 320 3.33 12.84 10.85
N HIS A 321 3.95 11.73 10.42
CA HIS A 321 5.14 11.15 11.03
C HIS A 321 6.42 11.94 10.73
N LEU A 322 6.54 12.55 9.54
CA LEU A 322 7.73 13.31 9.11
C LEU A 322 7.77 14.74 9.67
N ARG A 323 6.62 15.43 9.77
CA ARG A 323 6.57 16.80 10.35
C ARG A 323 7.07 16.87 11.80
N ALA A 324 6.91 15.80 12.57
CA ALA A 324 7.43 15.76 13.94
C ALA A 324 8.98 15.78 14.00
N HIS A 325 9.68 15.43 12.91
CA HIS A 325 11.14 15.51 12.84
C HIS A 325 11.66 16.88 12.36
N GLU A 326 10.85 17.68 11.67
CA GLU A 326 11.27 18.99 11.16
C GLU A 326 11.03 20.14 12.16
N THR A 327 10.09 20.00 13.09
CA THR A 327 9.78 21.03 14.11
C THR A 327 10.62 20.90 15.39
N GLY A 328 11.50 19.92 15.47
CA GLY A 328 12.40 19.65 16.61
C GLY A 328 13.82 20.20 16.44
N ARG A 329 14.02 21.26 15.62
CA ARG A 329 15.30 22.00 15.54
C ARG A 329 15.14 23.43 15.96
#